data_6bf9f4d993f49cabd2b3eac43c25e289
#
_entry.id   6bf9f4d993f49cabd2b3eac43c25e289
#
_cell.length_a   1.000
_cell.length_b   1.000
_cell.length_c   1.000
_cell.angle_alpha   90.00
_cell.angle_beta   90.00
_cell.angle_gamma   90.00
#
_symmetry.space_group_name_H-M   'P 1'
#
loop_
_entity.id
_entity.type
_entity.pdbx_description
1 polymer ?
#
loop_
_entity_poly.entity_id
_entity_poly.type
_entity_poly.pdbx_seq_one_letter_code
_entity_poly.pdbx_strand_id
1 'polypeptide(L)'
;MSRRSLSKITLVVALLLMAVGCQAGQPIGTVALTSVVVMLDWFPNTNHTGLYVALDKGWYAEQGLAVEIVEPAQGGTLVQVVAAGQADFGISYQEEVSQARAEGVPVVSISAIIQHNTSGFASPEDRGITRPKDFEGKKYGSWGSPIERAVLDVLMSCDGGDVNEVEFIDIGWADYFTIVERDVDFGWIYYGWTGIEAELRDMALDVVMLNDWSDCVPDYYTPVIITSEENVASNPELVRSFMAATVRGYEFAIENPGQAADILLTCAPESNPDLVRASQEWLSPRYQADAARWGEQKLEIWKGYADWMVDRDLLPRHIDAEKAFTNEFLP
;
A
#
# COMPACT_ATOMS: atom_id res chain seq x y z
N MET A 1 -25.43 -59.61 86.12
CA MET A 1 -26.06 -59.93 84.81
C MET A 1 -25.14 -59.33 83.73
N SER A 2 -24.33 -60.15 83.18
CA SER A 2 -24.22 -60.76 81.88
C SER A 2 -24.31 -59.73 80.70
N ARG A 3 -23.27 -59.53 79.97
CA ARG A 3 -23.08 -60.04 78.60
C ARG A 3 -21.71 -59.77 78.03
N ARG A 4 -21.19 -60.82 77.51
CA ARG A 4 -19.93 -60.91 76.72
C ARG A 4 -20.05 -60.17 75.43
N SER A 5 -18.97 -59.54 74.95
CA SER A 5 -18.88 -59.12 73.57
C SER A 5 -17.53 -59.61 72.98
N LEU A 6 -17.68 -60.39 71.91
CA LEU A 6 -16.58 -60.98 71.11
C LEU A 6 -15.73 -59.95 70.37
N SER A 7 -14.44 -60.17 70.41
CA SER A 7 -13.43 -59.62 69.53
C SER A 7 -13.63 -60.09 68.10
N LYS A 8 -13.69 -59.16 67.16
CA LYS A 8 -13.49 -59.47 65.73
C LYS A 8 -12.22 -58.78 65.23
N ILE A 9 -11.23 -59.61 64.96
CA ILE A 9 -10.01 -59.24 64.25
C ILE A 9 -10.43 -59.05 62.79
N THR A 10 -10.24 -57.84 62.25
CA THR A 10 -10.41 -57.58 60.86
C THR A 10 -9.04 -57.37 60.25
N LEU A 11 -8.64 -58.29 59.37
CA LEU A 11 -7.42 -58.27 58.56
C LEU A 11 -7.53 -57.18 57.48
N VAL A 12 -6.73 -56.13 57.54
CA VAL A 12 -6.66 -55.10 56.50
C VAL A 12 -5.55 -55.52 55.50
N VAL A 13 -5.97 -55.95 54.33
CA VAL A 13 -5.11 -56.16 53.18
C VAL A 13 -4.94 -54.81 52.49
N ALA A 14 -3.73 -54.22 52.55
CA ALA A 14 -3.36 -53.01 51.83
C ALA A 14 -3.07 -53.35 50.35
N LEU A 15 -3.98 -53.01 49.45
CA LEU A 15 -3.71 -53.00 48.01
C LEU A 15 -2.98 -51.71 47.67
N LEU A 16 -1.68 -51.83 47.30
CA LEU A 16 -0.93 -50.77 46.64
C LEU A 16 -1.43 -50.64 45.19
N LEU A 17 -2.27 -49.66 44.90
CA LEU A 17 -2.55 -49.19 43.55
C LEU A 17 -1.40 -48.27 43.11
N MET A 18 -0.53 -48.70 42.23
CA MET A 18 0.35 -47.84 41.48
C MET A 18 -0.49 -47.01 40.50
N ALA A 19 -0.75 -45.77 40.85
CA ALA A 19 -1.31 -44.80 39.94
C ALA A 19 -0.18 -44.40 38.93
N VAL A 20 -0.21 -44.99 37.73
CA VAL A 20 0.50 -44.44 36.58
C VAL A 20 -0.19 -43.14 36.23
N GLY A 21 0.33 -42.01 36.73
CA GLY A 21 -0.08 -40.69 36.36
C GLY A 21 0.33 -40.42 34.92
N CYS A 22 -0.64 -40.48 33.98
CA CYS A 22 -0.50 -39.78 32.72
C CYS A 22 -0.31 -38.31 33.04
N GLN A 23 0.91 -37.76 32.91
CA GLN A 23 1.12 -36.35 32.82
C GLN A 23 0.37 -35.87 31.56
N ALA A 24 -0.81 -35.28 31.74
CA ALA A 24 -1.45 -34.48 30.71
C ALA A 24 -0.42 -33.43 30.29
N GLY A 25 0.03 -33.48 29.03
CA GLY A 25 0.88 -32.44 28.46
C GLY A 25 0.27 -31.09 28.77
N GLN A 26 1.08 -30.18 29.30
CA GLN A 26 0.65 -28.79 29.47
C GLN A 26 0.09 -28.33 28.12
N PRO A 27 -1.08 -27.63 28.07
CA PRO A 27 -1.53 -27.03 26.85
C PRO A 27 -0.41 -26.12 26.36
N ILE A 28 0.06 -26.35 25.13
CA ILE A 28 0.92 -25.41 24.43
C ILE A 28 0.15 -24.10 24.48
N GLY A 29 0.66 -23.15 25.28
CA GLY A 29 0.00 -21.84 25.41
C GLY A 29 -0.13 -21.26 24.01
N THR A 30 -1.34 -20.91 23.62
CA THR A 30 -1.59 -20.09 22.43
C THR A 30 -0.81 -18.81 22.66
N VAL A 31 0.29 -18.61 21.94
CA VAL A 31 1.01 -17.34 21.95
C VAL A 31 -0.02 -16.31 21.47
N ALA A 32 -0.33 -15.33 22.32
CA ALA A 32 -1.23 -14.26 21.93
C ALA A 32 -0.55 -13.48 20.79
N LEU A 33 -1.25 -13.38 19.66
CA LEU A 33 -0.77 -12.59 18.52
C LEU A 33 -0.80 -11.09 18.87
N THR A 34 0.19 -10.35 18.40
CA THR A 34 0.21 -8.89 18.52
C THR A 34 -0.76 -8.31 17.49
N SER A 35 -1.71 -7.50 17.93
CA SER A 35 -2.64 -6.79 17.03
C SER A 35 -1.90 -5.71 16.26
N VAL A 36 -2.13 -5.65 14.95
CA VAL A 36 -1.53 -4.70 14.01
C VAL A 36 -2.60 -4.17 13.07
N VAL A 37 -2.66 -2.86 12.91
CA VAL A 37 -3.58 -2.18 11.99
C VAL A 37 -2.80 -1.64 10.79
N VAL A 38 -3.24 -2.01 9.58
CA VAL A 38 -2.73 -1.49 8.30
C VAL A 38 -3.83 -0.69 7.62
N MET A 39 -3.63 0.61 7.43
CA MET A 39 -4.59 1.47 6.74
C MET A 39 -4.24 1.61 5.27
N LEU A 40 -5.20 1.32 4.39
CA LEU A 40 -5.06 1.49 2.95
C LEU A 40 -5.20 2.97 2.57
N ASP A 41 -4.72 3.31 1.37
CA ASP A 41 -4.88 4.64 0.75
C ASP A 41 -6.22 4.79 0.02
N TRP A 42 -6.82 3.67 -0.37
CA TRP A 42 -8.04 3.58 -1.17
C TRP A 42 -8.80 2.29 -0.87
N PHE A 43 -9.89 2.05 -1.61
CA PHE A 43 -10.53 0.74 -1.62
C PHE A 43 -9.55 -0.35 -2.04
N PRO A 44 -9.75 -1.61 -1.60
CA PRO A 44 -8.91 -2.73 -1.99
C PRO A 44 -8.75 -2.82 -3.52
N ASN A 45 -7.49 -2.83 -3.95
CA ASN A 45 -7.12 -2.95 -5.35
C ASN A 45 -5.77 -3.69 -5.47
N THR A 46 -5.27 -3.82 -6.68
CA THR A 46 -4.07 -4.62 -6.93
C THR A 46 -2.79 -4.05 -6.33
N ASN A 47 -2.71 -2.77 -5.99
CA ASN A 47 -1.57 -2.25 -5.21
C ASN A 47 -1.45 -2.93 -3.84
N HIS A 48 -2.55 -3.45 -3.28
CA HIS A 48 -2.62 -4.04 -1.94
C HIS A 48 -2.50 -5.57 -1.94
N THR A 49 -2.41 -6.21 -3.10
CA THR A 49 -2.50 -7.66 -3.23
C THR A 49 -1.50 -8.41 -2.33
N GLY A 50 -0.27 -7.93 -2.21
CA GLY A 50 0.73 -8.58 -1.37
C GLY A 50 0.34 -8.63 0.11
N LEU A 51 -0.35 -7.60 0.62
CA LEU A 51 -0.87 -7.57 1.99
C LEU A 51 -1.94 -8.65 2.19
N TYR A 52 -2.89 -8.75 1.26
CA TYR A 52 -3.97 -9.74 1.32
C TYR A 52 -3.47 -11.17 1.13
N VAL A 53 -2.45 -11.37 0.27
CA VAL A 53 -1.78 -12.67 0.12
C VAL A 53 -1.11 -13.07 1.42
N ALA A 54 -0.36 -12.19 2.08
CA ALA A 54 0.28 -12.48 3.34
C ALA A 54 -0.74 -12.81 4.46
N LEU A 55 -1.88 -12.12 4.43
CA LEU A 55 -2.98 -12.36 5.37
C LEU A 55 -3.65 -13.73 5.12
N ASP A 56 -4.08 -14.02 3.87
CA ASP A 56 -4.74 -15.27 3.49
C ASP A 56 -3.86 -16.51 3.74
N LYS A 57 -2.57 -16.40 3.40
CA LYS A 57 -1.58 -17.47 3.62
C LYS A 57 -1.22 -17.67 5.09
N GLY A 58 -1.68 -16.79 6.00
CA GLY A 58 -1.36 -16.85 7.42
C GLY A 58 0.07 -16.44 7.77
N TRP A 59 0.81 -15.81 6.84
CA TRP A 59 2.22 -15.46 7.07
C TRP A 59 2.41 -14.38 8.15
N TYR A 60 1.43 -13.50 8.34
CA TYR A 60 1.44 -12.60 9.50
C TYR A 60 1.30 -13.35 10.82
N ALA A 61 0.42 -14.35 10.88
CA ALA A 61 0.25 -15.17 12.08
C ALA A 61 1.49 -16.02 12.38
N GLU A 62 2.21 -16.50 11.36
CA GLU A 62 3.51 -17.17 11.51
C GLU A 62 4.55 -16.24 12.17
N GLN A 63 4.45 -14.93 11.96
CA GLN A 63 5.28 -13.88 12.57
C GLN A 63 4.73 -13.41 13.94
N GLY A 64 3.69 -14.03 14.46
CA GLY A 64 3.08 -13.64 15.73
C GLY A 64 2.17 -12.41 15.65
N LEU A 65 1.71 -12.03 14.46
CA LEU A 65 0.89 -10.85 14.21
C LEU A 65 -0.56 -11.22 13.86
N ALA A 66 -1.51 -10.47 14.43
CA ALA A 66 -2.91 -10.45 14.03
C ALA A 66 -3.15 -9.15 13.27
N VAL A 67 -3.02 -9.19 11.94
CA VAL A 67 -3.13 -8.02 11.07
C VAL A 67 -4.57 -7.79 10.68
N GLU A 68 -5.04 -6.55 10.87
CA GLU A 68 -6.29 -6.02 10.37
C GLU A 68 -5.99 -4.99 9.28
N ILE A 69 -6.53 -5.17 8.08
CA ILE A 69 -6.42 -4.23 6.96
C ILE A 69 -7.71 -3.42 6.92
N VAL A 70 -7.59 -2.10 7.02
CA VAL A 70 -8.72 -1.17 7.08
C VAL A 70 -8.68 -0.17 5.94
N GLU A 71 -9.84 0.20 5.42
CA GLU A 71 -9.98 1.24 4.42
C GLU A 71 -9.87 2.64 5.06
N PRO A 72 -9.42 3.66 4.29
CA PRO A 72 -9.29 5.01 4.82
C PRO A 72 -10.68 5.60 5.12
N ALA A 73 -10.78 6.33 6.25
CA ALA A 73 -11.95 7.15 6.51
C ALA A 73 -11.94 8.41 5.63
N GLN A 74 -13.10 8.84 5.14
CA GLN A 74 -13.20 10.09 4.38
C GLN A 74 -12.70 11.28 5.21
N GLY A 75 -11.72 12.03 4.68
CA GLY A 75 -11.30 13.33 5.22
C GLY A 75 -10.14 13.32 6.22
N GLY A 76 -9.45 12.20 6.44
CA GLY A 76 -8.19 12.15 7.21
C GLY A 76 -6.96 12.01 6.31
N THR A 77 -5.84 12.65 6.65
CA THR A 77 -4.56 12.33 5.99
C THR A 77 -3.98 11.08 6.64
N LEU A 78 -3.78 10.06 5.86
CA LEU A 78 -3.28 8.75 6.30
C LEU A 78 -1.94 8.86 7.04
N VAL A 79 -1.04 9.72 6.55
CA VAL A 79 0.25 9.97 7.20
C VAL A 79 0.12 10.47 8.63
N GLN A 80 -0.91 11.28 8.94
CA GLN A 80 -1.15 11.77 10.31
C GLN A 80 -1.72 10.67 11.21
N VAL A 81 -2.58 9.80 10.68
CA VAL A 81 -3.14 8.65 11.40
C VAL A 81 -2.03 7.70 11.83
N VAL A 82 -1.09 7.39 10.93
CA VAL A 82 0.07 6.55 11.21
C VAL A 82 1.04 7.24 12.18
N ALA A 83 1.33 8.53 11.97
CA ALA A 83 2.21 9.29 12.88
C ALA A 83 1.65 9.37 14.30
N ALA A 84 0.33 9.40 14.46
CA ALA A 84 -0.35 9.42 15.77
C ALA A 84 -0.49 8.01 16.40
N GLY A 85 -0.01 6.94 15.75
CA GLY A 85 -0.12 5.56 16.23
C GLY A 85 -1.55 5.01 16.25
N GLN A 86 -2.46 5.58 15.44
CA GLN A 86 -3.83 5.08 15.28
C GLN A 86 -3.90 3.94 14.27
N ALA A 87 -2.91 3.83 13.38
CA ALA A 87 -2.57 2.67 12.60
C ALA A 87 -1.06 2.42 12.72
N ASP A 88 -0.64 1.16 12.74
CA ASP A 88 0.78 0.79 12.86
C ASP A 88 1.50 1.02 11.53
N PHE A 89 0.82 0.72 10.43
CA PHE A 89 1.30 0.88 9.07
C PHE A 89 0.23 1.53 8.19
N GLY A 90 0.66 2.12 7.09
CA GLY A 90 -0.25 2.70 6.10
C GLY A 90 0.31 2.64 4.69
N ILE A 91 -0.59 2.75 3.71
CA ILE A 91 -0.24 2.91 2.30
C ILE A 91 -0.31 4.38 1.96
N SER A 92 0.77 4.95 1.46
CA SER A 92 0.87 6.37 1.12
C SER A 92 1.70 6.57 -0.14
N TYR A 93 2.13 7.79 -0.42
CA TYR A 93 2.87 8.16 -1.61
C TYR A 93 4.12 8.94 -1.22
N GLN A 94 5.17 8.89 -2.03
CA GLN A 94 6.42 9.59 -1.73
C GLN A 94 6.21 11.10 -1.55
N GLU A 95 5.33 11.72 -2.34
CA GLU A 95 5.00 13.14 -2.24
C GLU A 95 4.33 13.48 -0.90
N GLU A 96 3.38 12.67 -0.42
CA GLU A 96 2.73 12.89 0.88
C GLU A 96 3.70 12.71 2.04
N VAL A 97 4.56 11.69 1.99
CA VAL A 97 5.63 11.51 2.98
C VAL A 97 6.56 12.71 2.99
N SER A 98 6.95 13.22 1.81
CA SER A 98 7.82 14.39 1.69
C SER A 98 7.18 15.65 2.28
N GLN A 99 5.89 15.89 1.99
CA GLN A 99 5.11 16.99 2.56
C GLN A 99 5.00 16.88 4.07
N ALA A 100 4.59 15.71 4.58
CA ALA A 100 4.46 15.45 6.01
C ALA A 100 5.77 15.70 6.75
N ARG A 101 6.89 15.23 6.22
CA ARG A 101 8.21 15.45 6.80
C ARG A 101 8.65 16.92 6.73
N ALA A 102 8.32 17.64 5.69
CA ALA A 102 8.58 19.09 5.61
C ALA A 102 7.79 19.86 6.68
N GLU A 103 6.63 19.36 7.09
CA GLU A 103 5.81 19.89 8.19
C GLU A 103 6.24 19.37 9.57
N GLY A 104 7.16 18.41 9.64
CA GLY A 104 7.67 17.83 10.87
C GLY A 104 6.86 16.64 11.40
N VAL A 105 6.01 16.05 10.57
CA VAL A 105 5.27 14.82 10.89
C VAL A 105 6.22 13.62 10.87
N PRO A 106 6.32 12.82 11.96
CA PRO A 106 7.33 11.77 12.11
C PRO A 106 6.91 10.45 11.46
N VAL A 107 6.90 10.40 10.12
CA VAL A 107 6.62 9.19 9.33
C VAL A 107 7.83 8.79 8.51
N VAL A 108 7.96 7.48 8.24
CA VAL A 108 9.05 6.88 7.47
C VAL A 108 8.47 5.88 6.48
N SER A 109 8.90 5.94 5.22
CA SER A 109 8.63 4.89 4.24
C SER A 109 9.54 3.69 4.51
N ILE A 110 8.96 2.49 4.55
CA ILE A 110 9.68 1.23 4.83
C ILE A 110 9.75 0.30 3.62
N SER A 111 9.00 0.57 2.56
CA SER A 111 9.14 -0.08 1.25
C SER A 111 8.41 0.68 0.15
N ALA A 112 8.92 0.60 -1.08
CA ALA A 112 8.17 0.94 -2.27
C ALA A 112 7.30 -0.26 -2.69
N ILE A 113 6.02 -0.05 -2.96
CA ILE A 113 5.16 -1.12 -3.48
C ILE A 113 5.41 -1.32 -4.96
N ILE A 114 5.52 -0.24 -5.71
CA ILE A 114 5.82 -0.21 -7.15
C ILE A 114 7.10 0.61 -7.36
N GLN A 115 8.01 0.09 -8.17
CA GLN A 115 9.36 0.67 -8.33
C GLN A 115 9.40 1.93 -9.19
N HIS A 116 8.54 2.03 -10.20
CA HIS A 116 8.46 3.17 -11.09
C HIS A 116 7.05 3.69 -11.17
N ASN A 117 6.89 4.99 -11.34
CA ASN A 117 5.58 5.60 -11.47
C ASN A 117 4.79 5.00 -12.64
N THR A 118 3.58 4.54 -12.37
CA THR A 118 2.65 3.92 -13.35
C THR A 118 1.45 4.79 -13.66
N SER A 119 1.50 6.06 -13.28
CA SER A 119 0.44 7.02 -13.56
C SER A 119 0.72 7.85 -14.81
N GLY A 120 -0.31 8.48 -15.32
CA GLY A 120 -0.23 9.35 -16.48
C GLY A 120 -1.52 10.12 -16.70
N PHE A 121 -1.48 11.04 -17.67
CA PHE A 121 -2.64 11.80 -18.10
C PHE A 121 -3.29 11.09 -19.28
N ALA A 122 -4.53 10.67 -19.09
CA ALA A 122 -5.29 9.91 -20.08
C ALA A 122 -6.44 10.73 -20.67
N SER A 123 -6.68 10.52 -21.95
CA SER A 123 -7.82 11.08 -22.69
C SER A 123 -8.39 10.04 -23.64
N PRO A 124 -9.70 10.08 -23.98
CA PRO A 124 -10.22 9.34 -25.13
C PRO A 124 -9.46 9.72 -26.42
N GLU A 125 -9.12 8.72 -27.27
CA GLU A 125 -8.37 8.94 -28.52
C GLU A 125 -8.96 10.03 -29.42
N ASP A 126 -10.29 10.18 -29.43
CA ASP A 126 -10.99 11.18 -30.26
C ASP A 126 -10.73 12.64 -29.84
N ARG A 127 -10.10 12.85 -28.69
CA ARG A 127 -9.69 14.20 -28.20
C ARG A 127 -8.35 14.65 -28.79
N GLY A 128 -7.56 13.73 -29.35
CA GLY A 128 -6.29 14.02 -30.01
C GLY A 128 -5.25 14.61 -29.04
N ILE A 129 -5.15 14.05 -27.83
CA ILE A 129 -4.19 14.42 -26.79
C ILE A 129 -3.13 13.32 -26.69
N THR A 130 -2.02 13.46 -27.39
CA THR A 130 -0.98 12.42 -27.49
C THR A 130 0.34 12.82 -26.81
N ARG A 131 0.47 14.10 -26.43
CA ARG A 131 1.66 14.68 -25.81
C ARG A 131 1.27 15.84 -24.89
N PRO A 132 2.15 16.27 -23.95
CA PRO A 132 1.82 17.32 -22.98
C PRO A 132 1.37 18.65 -23.60
N LYS A 133 1.95 19.04 -24.73
CA LYS A 133 1.53 20.27 -25.42
C LYS A 133 0.09 20.25 -25.88
N ASP A 134 -0.48 19.10 -26.18
CA ASP A 134 -1.85 18.96 -26.65
C ASP A 134 -2.89 19.24 -25.55
N PHE A 135 -2.46 19.43 -24.28
CA PHE A 135 -3.32 19.86 -23.17
C PHE A 135 -3.77 21.32 -23.31
N GLU A 136 -3.11 22.16 -24.12
CA GLU A 136 -3.52 23.56 -24.37
C GLU A 136 -4.95 23.62 -24.90
N GLY A 137 -5.77 24.49 -24.29
CA GLY A 137 -7.17 24.69 -24.63
C GLY A 137 -8.10 23.55 -24.22
N LYS A 138 -7.61 22.57 -23.46
CA LYS A 138 -8.37 21.40 -22.98
C LYS A 138 -8.80 21.56 -21.53
N LYS A 139 -9.81 20.77 -21.13
CA LYS A 139 -10.33 20.70 -19.78
C LYS A 139 -9.71 19.53 -19.03
N TYR A 140 -9.01 19.84 -17.96
CA TYR A 140 -8.42 18.84 -17.04
C TYR A 140 -9.35 18.60 -15.85
N GLY A 141 -9.64 17.33 -15.57
CA GLY A 141 -10.35 16.91 -14.37
C GLY A 141 -9.41 16.82 -13.17
N SER A 142 -9.52 17.79 -12.24
CA SER A 142 -8.67 17.92 -11.05
C SER A 142 -9.39 17.46 -9.80
N TRP A 143 -8.69 16.72 -8.92
CA TRP A 143 -9.20 16.42 -7.57
C TRP A 143 -8.81 17.47 -6.53
N GLY A 144 -8.12 18.54 -6.94
CA GLY A 144 -7.83 19.72 -6.12
C GLY A 144 -6.48 19.70 -5.40
N SER A 145 -5.55 18.82 -5.77
CA SER A 145 -4.19 18.82 -5.21
C SER A 145 -3.28 19.81 -5.93
N PRO A 146 -2.47 20.61 -5.21
CA PRO A 146 -1.48 21.50 -5.83
C PRO A 146 -0.46 20.79 -6.72
N ILE A 147 -0.16 19.50 -6.46
CA ILE A 147 0.78 18.70 -7.23
C ILE A 147 0.33 18.52 -8.68
N GLU A 148 -0.97 18.42 -8.93
CA GLU A 148 -1.53 18.22 -10.28
C GLU A 148 -1.11 19.34 -11.22
N ARG A 149 -1.32 20.60 -10.82
CA ARG A 149 -0.96 21.76 -11.62
C ARG A 149 0.55 21.85 -11.84
N ALA A 150 1.34 21.54 -10.82
CA ALA A 150 2.79 21.62 -10.91
C ALA A 150 3.38 20.55 -11.87
N VAL A 151 2.83 19.32 -11.84
CA VAL A 151 3.22 18.27 -12.78
C VAL A 151 2.82 18.62 -14.20
N LEU A 152 1.59 19.10 -14.42
CA LEU A 152 1.14 19.55 -15.74
C LEU A 152 2.00 20.71 -16.27
N ASP A 153 2.33 21.70 -15.43
CA ASP A 153 3.17 22.84 -15.83
C ASP A 153 4.55 22.37 -16.31
N VAL A 154 5.16 21.46 -15.57
CA VAL A 154 6.48 20.93 -15.95
C VAL A 154 6.42 20.12 -17.24
N LEU A 155 5.47 19.20 -17.36
CA LEU A 155 5.31 18.38 -18.57
C LEU A 155 5.07 19.26 -19.80
N MET A 156 4.16 20.23 -19.70
CA MET A 156 3.82 21.13 -20.79
C MET A 156 5.00 22.05 -21.14
N SER A 157 5.67 22.61 -20.14
CA SER A 157 6.87 23.44 -20.37
C SER A 157 7.99 22.66 -21.06
N CYS A 158 8.22 21.40 -20.69
CA CYS A 158 9.19 20.53 -21.35
C CYS A 158 8.84 20.29 -22.83
N ASP A 159 7.56 20.27 -23.16
CA ASP A 159 7.07 20.00 -24.51
C ASP A 159 6.75 21.30 -25.30
N GLY A 160 7.00 22.47 -24.71
CA GLY A 160 6.78 23.79 -25.31
C GLY A 160 5.31 24.23 -25.29
N GLY A 161 4.56 23.80 -24.30
CA GLY A 161 3.18 24.23 -23.99
C GLY A 161 3.13 25.17 -22.78
N ASP A 162 1.94 25.72 -22.52
CA ASP A 162 1.63 26.64 -21.40
C ASP A 162 0.46 26.09 -20.58
N VAL A 163 0.68 25.77 -19.31
CA VAL A 163 -0.36 25.25 -18.38
C VAL A 163 -1.48 26.27 -18.12
N ASN A 164 -1.25 27.57 -18.37
CA ASN A 164 -2.28 28.59 -18.21
C ASN A 164 -3.37 28.51 -19.29
N GLU A 165 -3.10 27.80 -20.39
CA GLU A 165 -4.10 27.49 -21.43
C GLU A 165 -4.97 26.27 -21.08
N VAL A 166 -4.71 25.57 -19.94
CA VAL A 166 -5.53 24.44 -19.46
C VAL A 166 -6.65 24.94 -18.55
N GLU A 167 -7.88 24.52 -18.81
CA GLU A 167 -9.01 24.76 -17.93
C GLU A 167 -9.09 23.66 -16.86
N PHE A 168 -8.86 24.02 -15.58
CA PHE A 168 -8.97 23.08 -14.45
C PHE A 168 -10.41 23.02 -13.96
N ILE A 169 -11.00 21.82 -14.02
CA ILE A 169 -12.35 21.53 -13.53
C ILE A 169 -12.24 20.69 -12.27
N ASP A 170 -12.74 21.21 -11.14
CA ASP A 170 -12.79 20.43 -9.89
C ASP A 170 -13.84 19.31 -10.03
N ILE A 171 -13.37 18.07 -10.04
CA ILE A 171 -14.19 16.87 -10.14
C ILE A 171 -14.28 16.11 -8.81
N GLY A 172 -13.45 16.51 -7.82
CA GLY A 172 -13.30 15.76 -6.56
C GLY A 172 -12.97 14.29 -6.81
N TRP A 173 -13.77 13.41 -6.26
CA TRP A 173 -13.60 11.93 -6.34
C TRP A 173 -14.51 11.29 -7.40
N ALA A 174 -14.84 12.00 -8.46
CA ALA A 174 -15.69 11.46 -9.51
C ALA A 174 -14.96 10.38 -10.33
N ASP A 175 -15.73 9.41 -10.80
CA ASP A 175 -15.25 8.34 -11.66
C ASP A 175 -14.73 8.87 -12.99
N TYR A 176 -13.52 8.43 -13.40
CA TYR A 176 -12.85 8.89 -14.61
C TYR A 176 -13.72 8.75 -15.86
N PHE A 177 -14.36 7.60 -16.07
CA PHE A 177 -15.14 7.33 -17.27
C PHE A 177 -16.37 8.25 -17.38
N THR A 178 -16.99 8.52 -16.23
CA THR A 178 -18.13 9.44 -16.16
C THR A 178 -17.75 10.86 -16.52
N ILE A 179 -16.59 11.35 -16.05
CA ILE A 179 -16.19 12.75 -16.27
C ILE A 179 -15.69 13.01 -17.68
N VAL A 180 -14.92 12.09 -18.28
CA VAL A 180 -14.38 12.26 -19.64
C VAL A 180 -15.44 12.17 -20.73
N GLU A 181 -16.60 11.55 -20.44
CA GLU A 181 -17.73 11.53 -21.36
C GLU A 181 -18.45 12.87 -21.46
N ARG A 182 -18.44 13.71 -20.40
CA ARG A 182 -19.30 14.88 -20.29
C ARG A 182 -18.59 16.18 -19.98
N ASP A 183 -17.63 16.16 -19.07
CA ASP A 183 -17.24 17.35 -18.34
C ASP A 183 -15.81 17.79 -18.65
N VAL A 184 -14.89 16.84 -18.92
CA VAL A 184 -13.46 17.11 -19.12
C VAL A 184 -12.91 16.38 -20.35
N ASP A 185 -11.74 16.80 -20.81
CA ASP A 185 -11.07 16.18 -21.96
C ASP A 185 -10.05 15.14 -21.54
N PHE A 186 -9.43 15.31 -20.38
CA PHE A 186 -8.42 14.39 -19.84
C PHE A 186 -8.37 14.44 -18.31
N GLY A 187 -7.75 13.40 -17.72
CA GLY A 187 -7.56 13.28 -16.28
C GLY A 187 -6.31 12.48 -15.96
N TRP A 188 -5.83 12.60 -14.72
CA TRP A 188 -4.72 11.81 -14.21
C TRP A 188 -5.23 10.44 -13.78
N ILE A 189 -4.61 9.37 -14.24
CA ILE A 189 -4.98 8.00 -13.91
C ILE A 189 -3.76 7.20 -13.45
N TYR A 190 -4.01 6.09 -12.74
CA TYR A 190 -3.06 5.02 -12.54
C TYR A 190 -3.37 3.92 -13.56
N TYR A 191 -2.44 3.71 -14.52
CA TYR A 191 -2.70 2.85 -15.68
C TYR A 191 -3.04 1.42 -15.27
N GLY A 192 -2.35 0.88 -14.24
CA GLY A 192 -2.58 -0.47 -13.73
C GLY A 192 -4.01 -0.73 -13.22
N TRP A 193 -4.82 0.30 -13.04
CA TRP A 193 -6.23 0.17 -12.66
C TRP A 193 -7.14 0.80 -13.72
N THR A 194 -7.17 2.12 -13.82
CA THR A 194 -8.08 2.83 -14.73
C THR A 194 -7.75 2.58 -16.20
N GLY A 195 -6.45 2.50 -16.57
CA GLY A 195 -6.05 2.16 -17.95
C GLY A 195 -6.49 0.76 -18.34
N ILE A 196 -6.27 -0.22 -17.46
CA ILE A 196 -6.74 -1.60 -17.67
C ILE A 196 -8.28 -1.68 -17.74
N GLU A 197 -8.97 -0.90 -16.91
CA GLU A 197 -10.44 -0.84 -16.98
C GLU A 197 -10.92 -0.26 -18.31
N ALA A 198 -10.24 0.73 -18.88
CA ALA A 198 -10.55 1.28 -20.18
C ALA A 198 -10.39 0.21 -21.29
N GLU A 199 -9.31 -0.58 -21.25
CA GLU A 199 -9.13 -1.71 -22.18
C GLU A 199 -10.28 -2.72 -22.10
N LEU A 200 -10.73 -3.07 -20.89
CA LEU A 200 -11.86 -3.99 -20.68
C LEU A 200 -13.20 -3.41 -21.10
N ARG A 201 -13.32 -2.10 -21.17
CA ARG A 201 -14.51 -1.38 -21.66
C ARG A 201 -14.47 -1.10 -23.17
N ASP A 202 -13.45 -1.58 -23.89
CA ASP A 202 -13.19 -1.24 -25.29
C ASP A 202 -13.09 0.30 -25.52
N MET A 203 -12.68 1.07 -24.50
CA MET A 203 -12.42 2.51 -24.61
C MET A 203 -10.95 2.74 -24.95
N ALA A 204 -10.68 3.18 -26.16
CA ALA A 204 -9.32 3.55 -26.57
C ALA A 204 -8.90 4.87 -25.90
N LEU A 205 -7.77 4.85 -25.20
CA LEU A 205 -7.17 6.02 -24.53
C LEU A 205 -5.79 6.32 -25.12
N ASP A 206 -5.55 7.60 -25.37
CA ASP A 206 -4.20 8.14 -25.43
C ASP A 206 -3.73 8.45 -24.00
N VAL A 207 -2.52 7.99 -23.60
CA VAL A 207 -1.99 8.18 -22.26
C VAL A 207 -0.59 8.77 -22.33
N VAL A 208 -0.41 9.94 -21.75
CA VAL A 208 0.88 10.57 -21.51
C VAL A 208 1.41 10.04 -20.18
N MET A 209 2.21 8.95 -20.21
CA MET A 209 2.75 8.33 -19.00
C MET A 209 3.83 9.22 -18.38
N LEU A 210 3.80 9.43 -17.06
CA LEU A 210 4.80 10.25 -16.37
C LEU A 210 6.22 9.69 -16.53
N ASN A 211 6.36 8.38 -16.49
CA ASN A 211 7.67 7.73 -16.62
C ASN A 211 8.35 7.96 -17.97
N ASP A 212 7.58 8.21 -19.04
CA ASP A 212 8.13 8.56 -20.36
C ASP A 212 8.71 9.98 -20.40
N TRP A 213 8.42 10.78 -19.37
CA TRP A 213 8.85 12.17 -19.21
C TRP A 213 9.75 12.37 -17.97
N SER A 214 10.49 11.33 -17.57
CA SER A 214 11.33 11.34 -16.37
C SER A 214 12.48 12.36 -16.39
N ASP A 215 12.88 12.85 -17.55
CA ASP A 215 13.80 13.98 -17.69
C ASP A 215 13.18 15.31 -17.22
N CYS A 216 11.86 15.41 -17.14
CA CYS A 216 11.11 16.59 -16.77
C CYS A 216 10.50 16.49 -15.37
N VAL A 217 9.81 15.41 -15.08
CA VAL A 217 9.29 15.07 -13.77
C VAL A 217 10.06 13.85 -13.28
N PRO A 218 10.94 13.98 -12.28
CA PRO A 218 11.71 12.84 -11.77
C PRO A 218 10.79 11.70 -11.37
N ASP A 219 11.21 10.46 -11.67
CA ASP A 219 10.50 9.29 -11.20
C ASP A 219 10.45 9.25 -9.67
N TYR A 220 9.36 8.70 -9.11
CA TYR A 220 9.13 8.62 -7.67
C TYR A 220 8.26 7.43 -7.30
N TYR A 221 8.35 7.01 -6.04
CA TYR A 221 7.64 5.85 -5.53
C TYR A 221 6.18 6.16 -5.23
N THR A 222 5.27 5.43 -5.88
CA THR A 222 3.83 5.54 -5.66
C THR A 222 3.14 4.21 -6.03
N PRO A 223 2.56 3.48 -5.03
CA PRO A 223 2.53 3.77 -3.59
C PRO A 223 3.74 3.23 -2.80
N VAL A 224 3.81 3.63 -1.52
CA VAL A 224 4.79 3.16 -0.53
C VAL A 224 4.09 2.65 0.72
N ILE A 225 4.76 1.78 1.50
CA ILE A 225 4.31 1.43 2.86
C ILE A 225 5.03 2.35 3.86
N ILE A 226 4.27 2.95 4.77
CA ILE A 226 4.78 3.84 5.81
C ILE A 226 4.52 3.30 7.21
N THR A 227 5.34 3.75 8.15
CA THR A 227 5.12 3.61 9.60
C THR A 227 5.60 4.87 10.31
N SER A 228 5.39 4.95 11.64
CA SER A 228 5.89 6.08 12.44
C SER A 228 7.38 5.93 12.77
N GLU A 229 8.09 7.05 12.98
CA GLU A 229 9.46 7.04 13.52
C GLU A 229 9.51 6.36 14.92
N GLU A 230 8.43 6.43 15.69
CA GLU A 230 8.32 5.75 16.97
C GLU A 230 8.33 4.22 16.82
N ASN A 231 7.60 3.67 15.85
CA ASN A 231 7.63 2.23 15.58
C ASN A 231 9.01 1.77 15.12
N VAL A 232 9.67 2.53 14.25
CA VAL A 232 11.06 2.23 13.82
C VAL A 232 12.02 2.20 15.02
N ALA A 233 11.90 3.16 15.94
CA ALA A 233 12.83 3.30 17.06
C ALA A 233 12.50 2.38 18.25
N SER A 234 11.21 2.23 18.58
CA SER A 234 10.78 1.58 19.83
C SER A 234 10.26 0.14 19.61
N ASN A 235 9.78 -0.17 18.42
CA ASN A 235 9.19 -1.47 18.07
C ASN A 235 9.81 -2.09 16.78
N PRO A 236 11.16 -2.10 16.61
CA PRO A 236 11.78 -2.55 15.36
C PRO A 236 11.46 -4.02 15.01
N GLU A 237 11.25 -4.88 16.00
CA GLU A 237 10.88 -6.27 15.79
C GLU A 237 9.45 -6.41 15.23
N LEU A 238 8.53 -5.53 15.62
CA LEU A 238 7.20 -5.47 15.03
C LEU A 238 7.29 -5.15 13.53
N VAL A 239 8.09 -4.12 13.19
CA VAL A 239 8.30 -3.70 11.80
C VAL A 239 8.96 -4.82 10.99
N ARG A 240 10.00 -5.51 11.53
CA ARG A 240 10.66 -6.65 10.87
C ARG A 240 9.69 -7.79 10.61
N SER A 241 8.91 -8.17 11.62
CA SER A 241 7.92 -9.25 11.53
C SER A 241 6.84 -8.95 10.49
N PHE A 242 6.34 -7.71 10.46
CA PHE A 242 5.37 -7.26 9.46
C PHE A 242 5.98 -7.31 8.05
N MET A 243 7.16 -6.73 7.86
CA MET A 243 7.83 -6.68 6.56
C MET A 243 8.23 -8.07 6.06
N ALA A 244 8.68 -8.97 6.93
CA ALA A 244 9.01 -10.35 6.53
C ALA A 244 7.83 -11.09 5.91
N ALA A 245 6.62 -10.92 6.44
CA ALA A 245 5.40 -11.50 5.87
C ALA A 245 4.95 -10.75 4.61
N THR A 246 5.01 -9.42 4.64
CA THR A 246 4.58 -8.55 3.52
C THR A 246 5.42 -8.78 2.27
N VAL A 247 6.75 -8.87 2.40
CA VAL A 247 7.67 -9.17 1.28
C VAL A 247 7.28 -10.50 0.62
N ARG A 248 7.08 -11.56 1.41
CA ARG A 248 6.60 -12.86 0.88
C ARG A 248 5.29 -12.74 0.12
N GLY A 249 4.40 -11.85 0.57
CA GLY A 249 3.12 -11.59 -0.09
C GLY A 249 3.28 -10.98 -1.47
N TYR A 250 4.13 -9.97 -1.60
CA TYR A 250 4.39 -9.33 -2.91
C TYR A 250 5.24 -10.22 -3.81
N GLU A 251 6.25 -10.94 -3.29
CA GLU A 251 7.00 -11.92 -4.07
C GLU A 251 6.08 -13.01 -4.62
N PHE A 252 5.14 -13.50 -3.82
CA PHE A 252 4.13 -14.45 -4.29
C PHE A 252 3.25 -13.84 -5.40
N ALA A 253 2.83 -12.58 -5.26
CA ALA A 253 2.01 -11.90 -6.27
C ALA A 253 2.77 -11.65 -7.58
N ILE A 254 4.10 -11.46 -7.51
CA ILE A 254 4.98 -11.37 -8.68
C ILE A 254 5.05 -12.71 -9.40
N GLU A 255 5.27 -13.79 -8.66
CA GLU A 255 5.46 -15.13 -9.22
C GLU A 255 4.16 -15.81 -9.65
N ASN A 256 3.04 -15.47 -9.00
CA ASN A 256 1.75 -16.16 -9.16
C ASN A 256 0.58 -15.16 -9.33
N PRO A 257 0.59 -14.28 -10.35
CA PRO A 257 -0.38 -13.19 -10.48
C PRO A 257 -1.84 -13.65 -10.46
N GLY A 258 -2.18 -14.74 -11.15
CA GLY A 258 -3.54 -15.26 -11.18
C GLY A 258 -4.03 -15.74 -9.80
N GLN A 259 -3.20 -16.46 -9.05
CA GLN A 259 -3.57 -16.90 -7.69
C GLN A 259 -3.66 -15.73 -6.71
N ALA A 260 -2.79 -14.74 -6.85
CA ALA A 260 -2.80 -13.54 -6.04
C ALA A 260 -4.07 -12.70 -6.30
N ALA A 261 -4.50 -12.59 -7.56
CA ALA A 261 -5.77 -11.97 -7.92
C ALA A 261 -6.97 -12.71 -7.30
N ASP A 262 -6.99 -14.04 -7.34
CA ASP A 262 -8.08 -14.83 -6.74
C ASP A 262 -8.14 -14.67 -5.21
N ILE A 263 -6.99 -14.52 -4.54
CA ILE A 263 -6.93 -14.22 -3.11
C ILE A 263 -7.49 -12.82 -2.83
N LEU A 264 -7.06 -11.80 -3.59
CA LEU A 264 -7.60 -10.45 -3.44
C LEU A 264 -9.13 -10.44 -3.61
N LEU A 265 -9.66 -11.13 -4.62
CA LEU A 265 -11.11 -11.25 -4.87
C LEU A 265 -11.85 -11.97 -3.73
N THR A 266 -11.19 -12.88 -3.01
CA THR A 266 -11.78 -13.51 -1.84
C THR A 266 -11.92 -12.53 -0.68
N CYS A 267 -10.96 -11.61 -0.54
CA CYS A 267 -10.94 -10.60 0.53
C CYS A 267 -11.76 -9.34 0.18
N ALA A 268 -11.91 -9.03 -1.11
CA ALA A 268 -12.66 -7.89 -1.63
C ALA A 268 -13.67 -8.34 -2.71
N PRO A 269 -14.73 -9.05 -2.32
CA PRO A 269 -15.65 -9.71 -3.25
C PRO A 269 -16.53 -8.76 -4.08
N GLU A 270 -16.59 -7.48 -3.72
CA GLU A 270 -17.28 -6.42 -4.46
C GLU A 270 -16.51 -5.94 -5.68
N SER A 271 -15.21 -6.26 -5.79
CA SER A 271 -14.35 -5.84 -6.90
C SER A 271 -14.72 -6.58 -8.20
N ASN A 272 -14.54 -5.90 -9.34
CA ASN A 272 -14.74 -6.52 -10.66
C ASN A 272 -13.66 -7.60 -10.91
N PRO A 273 -14.04 -8.89 -11.08
CA PRO A 273 -13.06 -9.96 -11.20
C PRO A 273 -12.17 -9.87 -12.46
N ASP A 274 -12.71 -9.39 -13.57
CA ASP A 274 -11.94 -9.25 -14.80
C ASP A 274 -10.92 -8.14 -14.69
N LEU A 275 -11.29 -7.01 -14.05
CA LEU A 275 -10.38 -5.91 -13.77
C LEU A 275 -9.27 -6.34 -12.81
N VAL A 276 -9.60 -7.00 -11.71
CA VAL A 276 -8.59 -7.44 -10.73
C VAL A 276 -7.57 -8.38 -11.37
N ARG A 277 -8.01 -9.35 -12.18
CA ARG A 277 -7.10 -10.29 -12.83
C ARG A 277 -6.21 -9.62 -13.88
N ALA A 278 -6.80 -8.79 -14.75
CA ALA A 278 -6.03 -8.08 -15.78
C ALA A 278 -5.05 -7.07 -15.16
N SER A 279 -5.49 -6.32 -14.16
CA SER A 279 -4.66 -5.38 -13.40
C SER A 279 -3.51 -6.09 -12.67
N GLN A 280 -3.77 -7.24 -12.02
CA GLN A 280 -2.75 -8.01 -11.34
C GLN A 280 -1.68 -8.55 -12.30
N GLU A 281 -2.09 -9.07 -13.44
CA GLU A 281 -1.18 -9.54 -14.49
C GLU A 281 -0.28 -8.39 -14.98
N TRP A 282 -0.85 -7.20 -15.15
CA TRP A 282 -0.12 -6.01 -15.59
C TRP A 282 0.83 -5.48 -14.53
N LEU A 283 0.41 -5.46 -13.24
CA LEU A 283 1.19 -4.89 -12.13
C LEU A 283 2.29 -5.82 -11.62
N SER A 284 2.09 -7.14 -11.62
CA SER A 284 3.03 -8.10 -11.04
C SER A 284 4.49 -7.87 -11.45
N PRO A 285 4.86 -7.71 -12.73
CA PRO A 285 6.25 -7.44 -13.11
C PRO A 285 6.74 -6.04 -12.70
N ARG A 286 5.84 -5.12 -12.34
CA ARG A 286 6.16 -3.73 -12.00
C ARG A 286 6.38 -3.51 -10.50
N TYR A 287 5.94 -4.44 -9.66
CA TYR A 287 6.19 -4.33 -8.22
C TYR A 287 7.67 -4.27 -7.88
N GLN A 288 8.49 -5.11 -8.51
CA GLN A 288 9.93 -5.14 -8.29
C GLN A 288 10.70 -4.49 -9.45
N ALA A 289 10.21 -4.61 -10.69
CA ALA A 289 10.83 -4.12 -11.92
C ALA A 289 12.34 -4.43 -11.97
N ASP A 290 13.20 -3.41 -11.97
CA ASP A 290 14.65 -3.52 -12.05
C ASP A 290 15.36 -3.49 -10.67
N ALA A 291 14.60 -3.39 -9.56
CA ALA A 291 15.17 -3.42 -8.23
C ALA A 291 15.73 -4.82 -7.89
N ALA A 292 16.80 -4.87 -7.08
CA ALA A 292 17.42 -6.13 -6.69
C ALA A 292 16.49 -7.02 -5.85
N ARG A 293 15.58 -6.40 -5.10
CA ARG A 293 14.53 -7.06 -4.30
C ARG A 293 13.30 -6.18 -4.25
N TRP A 294 12.14 -6.80 -4.02
CA TRP A 294 10.91 -6.05 -3.84
C TRP A 294 11.01 -5.09 -2.64
N GLY A 295 10.46 -3.91 -2.79
CA GLY A 295 10.36 -2.90 -1.73
C GLY A 295 11.57 -2.00 -1.58
N GLU A 296 12.69 -2.28 -2.27
CA GLU A 296 13.92 -1.50 -2.15
C GLU A 296 13.72 -0.06 -2.61
N GLN A 297 14.28 0.88 -1.86
CA GLN A 297 14.19 2.31 -2.12
C GLN A 297 15.59 2.91 -2.25
N LYS A 298 15.75 3.92 -3.10
CA LYS A 298 17.02 4.58 -3.40
C LYS A 298 17.02 6.03 -2.94
N LEU A 299 18.12 6.47 -2.33
CA LEU A 299 18.26 7.84 -1.83
C LEU A 299 18.15 8.87 -2.94
N GLU A 300 18.73 8.57 -4.11
CA GLU A 300 18.69 9.47 -5.27
C GLU A 300 17.26 9.77 -5.74
N ILE A 301 16.35 8.80 -5.68
CA ILE A 301 14.94 9.00 -6.04
C ILE A 301 14.24 9.87 -4.99
N TRP A 302 14.42 9.56 -3.69
CA TRP A 302 13.85 10.36 -2.61
C TRP A 302 14.33 11.81 -2.64
N LYS A 303 15.67 11.99 -2.79
CA LYS A 303 16.27 13.30 -2.82
C LYS A 303 15.91 14.09 -4.09
N GLY A 304 16.01 13.44 -5.25
CA GLY A 304 15.74 14.09 -6.54
C GLY A 304 14.31 14.61 -6.63
N TYR A 305 13.33 13.81 -6.21
CA TYR A 305 11.93 14.23 -6.21
C TYR A 305 11.63 15.30 -5.13
N ALA A 306 12.20 15.19 -3.93
CA ALA A 306 12.03 16.21 -2.90
C ALA A 306 12.65 17.56 -3.29
N ASP A 307 13.84 17.56 -3.90
CA ASP A 307 14.47 18.79 -4.41
C ASP A 307 13.62 19.39 -5.55
N TRP A 308 13.09 18.55 -6.46
CA TRP A 308 12.17 18.97 -7.51
C TRP A 308 10.89 19.62 -6.95
N MET A 309 10.34 19.09 -5.87
CA MET A 309 9.17 19.67 -5.19
C MET A 309 9.48 21.04 -4.56
N VAL A 310 10.68 21.21 -3.96
CA VAL A 310 11.11 22.51 -3.38
C VAL A 310 11.26 23.55 -4.47
N ASP A 311 11.89 23.20 -5.60
CA ASP A 311 12.11 24.11 -6.74
C ASP A 311 10.80 24.63 -7.36
N ARG A 312 9.66 24.01 -7.00
CA ARG A 312 8.31 24.35 -7.48
C ARG A 312 7.35 24.84 -6.39
N ASP A 313 7.91 25.23 -5.25
CA ASP A 313 7.14 25.73 -4.11
C ASP A 313 6.08 24.73 -3.58
N LEU A 314 6.23 23.42 -3.90
CA LEU A 314 5.37 22.34 -3.39
C LEU A 314 5.79 21.88 -1.99
N LEU A 315 7.04 22.13 -1.61
CA LEU A 315 7.54 21.95 -0.25
C LEU A 315 8.06 23.29 0.27
N PRO A 316 7.76 23.64 1.54
CA PRO A 316 8.21 24.89 2.14
C PRO A 316 9.72 24.89 2.43
N ARG A 317 10.37 23.73 2.42
CA ARG A 317 11.81 23.53 2.68
C ARG A 317 12.28 22.17 2.25
N HIS A 318 13.59 22.02 2.06
CA HIS A 318 14.20 20.70 1.87
C HIS A 318 13.97 19.80 3.07
N ILE A 319 13.74 18.53 2.80
CA ILE A 319 13.67 17.48 3.81
C ILE A 319 15.00 16.74 3.92
N ASP A 320 15.23 16.07 5.04
CA ASP A 320 16.29 15.08 5.17
C ASP A 320 15.83 13.77 4.52
N ALA A 321 16.19 13.60 3.25
CA ALA A 321 15.75 12.45 2.45
C ALA A 321 16.26 11.10 3.03
N GLU A 322 17.42 11.09 3.71
CA GLU A 322 17.94 9.88 4.37
C GLU A 322 17.05 9.40 5.53
N LYS A 323 16.24 10.30 6.10
CA LYS A 323 15.28 9.97 7.16
C LYS A 323 13.86 9.76 6.62
N ALA A 324 13.60 10.05 5.36
CA ALA A 324 12.27 9.89 4.79
C ALA A 324 11.93 8.41 4.52
N PHE A 325 12.94 7.57 4.37
CA PHE A 325 12.76 6.14 4.12
C PHE A 325 13.82 5.30 4.82
N THR A 326 13.59 4.00 4.87
CA THR A 326 14.60 3.01 5.30
C THR A 326 14.37 1.67 4.60
N ASN A 327 15.47 0.99 4.25
CA ASN A 327 15.46 -0.39 3.75
C ASN A 327 15.87 -1.40 4.86
N GLU A 328 16.04 -0.96 6.09
CA GLU A 328 16.55 -1.79 7.20
C GLU A 328 15.67 -3.01 7.50
N PHE A 329 14.37 -2.91 7.22
CA PHE A 329 13.38 -3.94 7.54
C PHE A 329 13.06 -4.87 6.37
N LEU A 330 13.66 -4.66 5.21
CA LEU A 330 13.59 -5.59 4.09
C LEU A 330 14.50 -6.79 4.36
N PRO A 331 14.01 -8.05 4.24
CA PRO A 331 14.79 -9.25 4.46
C PRO A 331 15.91 -9.46 3.42
#